data_1eb7c61711cc786afecb5cc259897d88
#
_entry.id   1eb7c61711cc786afecb5cc259897d88
#
_cell.length_a   1.000
_cell.length_b   1.000
_cell.length_c   1.000
_cell.angle_alpha   90.00
_cell.angle_beta   90.00
_cell.angle_gamma   90.00
#
_symmetry.space_group_name_H-M   'P 1'
#
loop_
_entity.id
_entity.type
_entity.pdbx_description
1 polymer ?
#
loop_
_entity_poly.entity_id
_entity_poly.type
_entity_poly.pdbx_seq_one_letter_code
_entity_poly.pdbx_strand_id
1 'polypeptide(L)'
;MFVLTIANQPEGVFSLHDDDENRVIPIWTEVDDANRYLMMIQEEDYPDMQVVEMEDHVIIGACQDRGQRFSIITPDDFLIPPDDPDPK
;
A
#
# COMPACT_ATOMS: atom_id res chain seq x y z
N MET A 1 7.95 -4.13 8.13
CA MET A 1 7.15 -3.20 7.32
C MET A 1 5.76 -3.75 7.09
N PHE A 2 4.85 -2.91 6.65
CA PHE A 2 3.43 -3.27 6.60
C PHE A 2 2.86 -2.98 5.23
N VAL A 3 2.03 -3.90 4.73
CA VAL A 3 1.29 -3.72 3.49
C VAL A 3 -0.17 -4.04 3.74
N LEU A 4 -1.02 -3.63 2.83
CA LEU A 4 -2.43 -4.00 2.86
C LEU A 4 -2.68 -5.13 1.89
N THR A 5 -3.41 -6.15 2.33
CA THR A 5 -3.80 -7.26 1.46
C THR A 5 -5.31 -7.42 1.50
N ILE A 6 -5.85 -8.03 0.45
CA ILE A 6 -7.27 -8.36 0.41
C ILE A 6 -7.49 -9.55 1.32
N ALA A 7 -8.46 -9.45 2.24
CA ALA A 7 -8.63 -10.42 3.33
C ALA A 7 -8.80 -11.86 2.84
N ASN A 8 -9.49 -12.06 1.74
CA ASN A 8 -9.72 -13.40 1.19
C ASN A 8 -8.71 -13.81 0.14
N GLN A 9 -7.74 -12.95 -0.14
CA GLN A 9 -6.73 -13.20 -1.17
C GLN A 9 -5.40 -12.67 -0.67
N PRO A 10 -4.67 -13.45 0.15
CA PRO A 10 -3.41 -12.99 0.72
C PRO A 10 -2.38 -12.56 -0.31
N GLU A 11 -2.50 -13.03 -1.54
CA GLU A 11 -1.63 -12.64 -2.63
C GLU A 11 -2.05 -11.33 -3.27
N GLY A 12 -3.25 -10.85 -2.96
CA GLY A 12 -3.77 -9.60 -3.51
C GLY A 12 -3.30 -8.41 -2.71
N VAL A 13 -2.10 -7.95 -2.97
CA VAL A 13 -1.55 -6.79 -2.27
C VAL A 13 -2.16 -5.52 -2.86
N PHE A 14 -2.59 -4.62 -1.98
CA PHE A 14 -3.15 -3.35 -2.39
C PHE A 14 -2.10 -2.51 -3.11
N SER A 15 -2.49 -1.90 -4.21
CA SER A 15 -1.61 -1.02 -4.96
C SER A 15 -2.37 0.22 -5.40
N LEU A 16 -1.63 1.28 -5.63
CA LEU A 16 -2.14 2.53 -6.14
C LEU A 16 -1.66 2.70 -7.58
N HIS A 17 -2.35 3.56 -8.33
CA HIS A 17 -1.90 3.92 -9.67
C HIS A 17 -1.28 5.31 -9.61
N ASP A 18 -0.13 5.48 -10.24
CA ASP A 18 0.48 6.80 -10.37
C ASP A 18 -0.09 7.52 -11.61
N ASP A 19 0.48 8.67 -11.95
CA ASP A 19 -0.01 9.47 -13.06
C ASP A 19 0.13 8.77 -14.41
N ASP A 20 1.04 7.83 -14.52
CA ASP A 20 1.26 7.04 -15.73
C ASP A 20 0.50 5.72 -15.71
N GLU A 21 -0.40 5.57 -14.76
CA GLU A 21 -1.20 4.36 -14.56
C GLU A 21 -0.36 3.14 -14.20
N ASN A 22 0.86 3.34 -13.73
CA ASN A 22 1.66 2.26 -13.19
C ASN A 22 1.21 1.93 -11.77
N ARG A 23 1.22 0.66 -11.43
CA ARG A 23 0.87 0.24 -10.08
C ARG A 23 2.05 0.44 -9.15
N VAL A 24 1.77 1.03 -7.99
CA VAL A 24 2.76 1.25 -6.94
C VAL A 24 2.22 0.67 -5.65
N ILE A 25 2.98 -0.23 -5.04
CA ILE A 25 2.59 -0.84 -3.77
C ILE A 25 3.07 0.05 -2.63
N PRO A 26 2.15 0.59 -1.82
CA PRO A 26 2.56 1.35 -0.64
C PRO A 26 3.00 0.41 0.47
N ILE A 27 4.13 0.72 1.07
CA ILE A 27 4.71 -0.05 2.17
C ILE A 27 4.94 0.90 3.33
N TRP A 28 4.29 0.65 4.46
CA TRP A 28 4.39 1.53 5.63
C TRP A 28 5.44 1.00 6.60
N THR A 29 6.20 1.91 7.20
CA THR A 29 7.17 1.54 8.22
C THR A 29 6.52 1.39 9.59
N GLU A 30 5.34 2.00 9.80
CA GLU A 30 4.64 1.98 11.08
C GLU A 30 3.24 1.40 10.90
N VAL A 31 2.86 0.50 11.80
CA VAL A 31 1.56 -0.16 11.71
C VAL A 31 0.41 0.85 11.87
N ASP A 32 0.59 1.87 12.69
CA ASP A 32 -0.46 2.85 12.91
C ASP A 32 -0.80 3.62 11.64
N ASP A 33 0.21 3.93 10.84
CA ASP A 33 0.00 4.62 9.57
C ASP A 33 -0.74 3.74 8.58
N ALA A 34 -0.39 2.47 8.52
CA ALA A 34 -1.07 1.51 7.65
C ALA A 34 -2.54 1.36 8.07
N ASN A 35 -2.79 1.24 9.37
CA ASN A 35 -4.15 1.12 9.88
C ASN A 35 -4.98 2.38 9.60
N ARG A 36 -4.37 3.53 9.74
CA ARG A 36 -5.06 4.79 9.48
C ARG A 36 -5.47 4.88 8.02
N TYR A 37 -4.58 4.50 7.12
CA TYR A 37 -4.90 4.50 5.70
C TYR A 37 -6.00 3.50 5.39
N LEU A 38 -5.93 2.32 5.98
CA LEU A 38 -6.95 1.31 5.80
C LEU A 38 -8.33 1.83 6.22
N MET A 39 -8.40 2.52 7.36
CA MET A 39 -9.66 3.10 7.81
C MET A 39 -10.21 4.13 6.83
N MET A 40 -9.34 4.89 6.20
CA MET A 40 -9.75 5.89 5.22
C MET A 40 -10.36 5.25 3.98
N ILE A 41 -9.74 4.21 3.46
CA ILE A 41 -10.22 3.58 2.23
C ILE A 41 -11.40 2.64 2.47
N GLN A 42 -11.61 2.17 3.69
CA GLN A 42 -12.77 1.33 3.98
C GLN A 42 -14.08 2.07 3.88
N GLU A 43 -14.05 3.37 3.97
CA GLU A 43 -15.25 4.19 3.76
C GLU A 43 -15.60 4.33 2.28
N GLU A 44 -14.68 3.93 1.42
CA GLU A 44 -14.92 3.85 -0.02
C GLU A 44 -15.39 2.43 -0.34
N ASP A 45 -15.71 2.17 -1.59
CA ASP A 45 -16.21 0.86 -2.01
C ASP A 45 -15.08 -0.14 -2.28
N TYR A 46 -14.12 -0.19 -1.38
CA TYR A 46 -13.02 -1.15 -1.49
C TYR A 46 -13.39 -2.48 -0.85
N PRO A 47 -12.84 -3.59 -1.32
CA PRO A 47 -13.04 -4.88 -0.66
C PRO A 47 -12.38 -4.88 0.71
N ASP A 48 -12.79 -5.83 1.54
CA ASP A 48 -12.20 -5.98 2.86
C ASP A 48 -10.70 -6.22 2.74
N MET A 49 -9.94 -5.44 3.48
CA MET A 49 -8.49 -5.54 3.49
C MET A 49 -7.97 -5.65 4.91
N GLN A 50 -6.73 -6.09 5.03
CA GLN A 50 -6.07 -6.24 6.32
C GLN A 50 -4.64 -5.77 6.22
N VAL A 51 -4.09 -5.32 7.35
CA VAL A 51 -2.68 -4.95 7.45
C VAL A 51 -1.89 -6.22 7.73
N VAL A 52 -0.84 -6.44 6.95
CA VAL A 52 0.04 -7.60 7.14
C VAL A 52 1.46 -7.11 7.33
N GLU A 53 2.10 -7.61 8.38
CA GLU A 53 3.50 -7.32 8.63
C GLU A 53 4.38 -8.28 7.85
N MET A 54 5.40 -7.74 7.19
CA MET A 54 6.39 -8.54 6.47
C MET A 54 7.76 -7.92 6.66
N GLU A 55 8.78 -8.74 6.62
CA GLU A 55 10.14 -8.22 6.68
C GLU A 55 10.44 -7.45 5.40
N ASP A 56 11.20 -6.36 5.54
CA ASP A 56 11.47 -5.46 4.44
C ASP A 56 12.13 -6.17 3.25
N HIS A 57 13.11 -7.01 3.51
CA HIS A 57 13.80 -7.71 2.42
C HIS A 57 12.86 -8.69 1.68
N VAL A 58 11.87 -9.24 2.36
CA VAL A 58 10.89 -10.13 1.72
C VAL A 58 10.00 -9.33 0.79
N ILE A 59 9.45 -8.21 1.28
CA ILE A 59 8.56 -7.37 0.47
C ILE A 59 9.32 -6.80 -0.73
N ILE A 60 10.47 -6.22 -0.49
CA ILE A 60 11.24 -5.55 -1.54
C ILE A 60 11.71 -6.57 -2.57
N GLY A 61 12.17 -7.73 -2.11
CA GLY A 61 12.58 -8.78 -3.02
C GLY A 61 11.45 -9.27 -3.91
N ALA A 62 10.26 -9.44 -3.34
CA ALA A 62 9.10 -9.87 -4.12
C ALA A 62 8.71 -8.83 -5.17
N CYS A 63 8.78 -7.54 -4.80
CA CYS A 63 8.48 -6.47 -5.75
C CYS A 63 9.50 -6.44 -6.88
N GLN A 64 10.77 -6.60 -6.55
CA GLN A 64 11.84 -6.60 -7.56
C GLN A 64 11.73 -7.79 -8.50
N ASP A 65 11.40 -8.96 -7.96
CA ASP A 65 11.24 -10.18 -8.78
C ASP A 65 10.14 -10.02 -9.81
N ARG A 66 9.09 -9.26 -9.47
CA ARG A 66 7.95 -9.07 -10.36
C ARG A 66 8.07 -7.79 -11.19
N GLY A 67 9.15 -7.03 -11.02
CA GLY A 67 9.25 -5.73 -11.65
C GLY A 67 8.19 -4.76 -11.15
N GLN A 68 7.70 -4.96 -9.94
CA GLN A 68 6.64 -4.15 -9.35
C GLN A 68 7.22 -2.94 -8.64
N ARG A 69 6.65 -1.77 -8.89
CA ARG A 69 7.05 -0.55 -8.21
C ARG A 69 6.49 -0.53 -6.80
N PHE A 70 7.23 0.07 -5.89
CA PHE A 70 6.76 0.24 -4.50
C PHE A 70 7.23 1.58 -3.97
N SER A 71 6.59 2.04 -2.91
CA SER A 71 6.95 3.28 -2.24
C SER A 71 6.97 3.04 -0.73
N ILE A 72 8.05 3.45 -0.08
CA ILE A 72 8.18 3.33 1.37
C ILE A 72 7.60 4.58 2.01
N ILE A 73 6.64 4.41 2.89
CA ILE A 73 5.94 5.51 3.54
C ILE A 73 6.32 5.54 5.01
N THR A 74 6.92 6.64 5.42
CA THR A 74 7.33 6.86 6.81
C THR A 74 6.30 7.73 7.52
N PRO A 75 6.39 7.88 8.86
CA PRO A 75 5.45 8.75 9.59
C PRO A 75 5.45 10.20 9.12
N ASP A 76 6.54 10.63 8.50
CA ASP A 76 6.63 12.01 8.00
C ASP A 76 6.02 12.19 6.62
N ASP A 77 5.63 11.09 5.98
CA ASP A 77 5.02 11.14 4.65
C ASP A 77 3.51 11.06 4.78
N PHE A 78 2.81 11.78 3.92
CA PHE A 78 1.36 11.72 3.84
C PHE A 78 0.97 11.02 2.54
N LEU A 79 0.24 9.91 2.66
CA LEU A 79 -0.27 9.22 1.51
C LEU A 79 -1.70 9.69 1.25
N ILE A 80 -1.90 10.29 0.09
CA ILE A 80 -3.21 10.79 -0.31
C ILE A 80 -4.04 9.63 -0.85
N PRO A 81 -5.34 9.54 -0.50
CA PRO A 81 -6.21 8.51 -1.07
C PRO A 81 -6.20 8.53 -2.60
N PRO A 82 -6.43 7.39 -3.24
CA PRO A 82 -6.25 7.26 -4.70
C PRO A 82 -7.04 8.21 -5.56
N ASP A 83 -8.18 8.68 -5.07
CA ASP A 83 -9.02 9.58 -5.83
C ASP A 83 -8.60 11.04 -5.73
N ASP A 84 -7.56 11.31 -4.96
CA ASP A 84 -7.07 12.67 -4.75
C ASP A 84 -5.74 12.82 -5.49
N PRO A 85 -5.71 13.58 -6.59
CA PRO A 85 -4.50 13.66 -7.41
C PRO A 85 -3.35 14.33 -6.66
N ASP A 86 -2.17 13.79 -6.87
CA ASP A 86 -0.96 14.37 -6.32
C ASP A 86 -0.68 15.69 -7.05
N PRO A 87 -0.53 16.79 -6.34
CA PRO A 87 -0.31 18.09 -6.96
C PRO A 87 1.07 18.29 -7.55
N LYS A 88 1.95 17.37 -7.39
CA LYS A 88 3.29 17.56 -7.91
C LYS A 88 3.35 17.68 -9.42
#